data_eb098f62b8e61229e5a5b7cbc86cb246
#
_entry.id   eb098f62b8e61229e5a5b7cbc86cb246
#
_cell.length_a   1.000
_cell.length_b   1.000
_cell.length_c   1.000
_cell.angle_alpha   90.00
_cell.angle_beta   90.00
_cell.angle_gamma   90.00
#
_symmetry.space_group_name_H-M   'P 1'
#
loop_
_entity.id
_entity.type
_entity.pdbx_description
1 polymer ?
#
loop_
_entity_poly.entity_id
_entity_poly.type
_entity_poly.pdbx_seq_one_letter_code
_entity_poly.pdbx_strand_id
1 'polypeptide(L)'
;MGRNHLARRLERQVNYSAIQFTGSGLRFHWENFEPAYKVLRVILKMLGLLERGMENTLDYRLEKNEVFFNSLPECLSGFTILQLSDLHIDGISDGGQRLGEIIQTLHFDLCVITGDFRFMTFFDYEKAMADMETLAVSLQCEHGVVSILGNHDFIEMVPLLESMGIRVLLNEAVAIERKQEKIWIAGVDDCHFYQVHDLSKALGEIPADGFKILLAHSPELMDEAERAGVQYYLSGHTHGGQICLPGNIPIITNAKCPRKFVSGSWLYRNMAGYTSRGTGSSGLPVRFFSPPEITLHTLHSHGRGRTGRP
;
A
#
# COMPACT_ATOMS: atom_id res chain seq x y z
N MET A 1 12.31 0.46 -15.77
CA MET A 1 13.12 1.42 -14.94
C MET A 1 14.39 1.84 -15.66
N GLY A 2 14.78 3.14 -15.63
CA GLY A 2 16.03 3.65 -16.26
C GLY A 2 17.24 3.60 -15.31
N ARG A 3 18.48 3.56 -15.88
CA ARG A 3 19.73 3.50 -15.09
C ARG A 3 19.86 4.62 -14.05
N ASN A 4 19.43 5.84 -14.37
CA ASN A 4 19.51 6.98 -13.45
C ASN A 4 18.57 6.82 -12.23
N HIS A 5 17.39 6.26 -12.45
CA HIS A 5 16.46 5.96 -11.36
C HIS A 5 17.05 4.89 -10.43
N LEU A 6 17.55 3.79 -11.00
CA LEU A 6 18.20 2.72 -10.23
C LEU A 6 19.35 3.24 -9.38
N ALA A 7 20.24 4.05 -9.98
CA ALA A 7 21.37 4.63 -9.27
C ALA A 7 20.93 5.50 -8.08
N ARG A 8 19.94 6.38 -8.28
CA ARG A 8 19.38 7.21 -7.20
C ARG A 8 18.73 6.38 -6.11
N ARG A 9 17.97 5.33 -6.49
CA ARG A 9 17.31 4.44 -5.53
C ARG A 9 18.34 3.72 -4.65
N LEU A 10 19.36 3.11 -5.26
CA LEU A 10 20.45 2.44 -4.56
C LEU A 10 21.25 3.40 -3.66
N GLU A 11 21.59 4.59 -4.16
CA GLU A 11 22.25 5.62 -3.35
C GLU A 11 21.44 5.96 -2.09
N ARG A 12 20.12 6.19 -2.24
CA ARG A 12 19.24 6.49 -1.11
C ARG A 12 19.15 5.30 -0.16
N GLN A 13 19.02 4.08 -0.68
CA GLN A 13 18.92 2.88 0.11
C GLN A 13 20.20 2.64 0.95
N VAL A 14 21.39 2.79 0.36
CA VAL A 14 22.68 2.67 1.05
C VAL A 14 22.85 3.77 2.10
N ASN A 15 22.57 5.03 1.75
CA ASN A 15 22.67 6.16 2.67
C ASN A 15 21.73 6.00 3.88
N TYR A 16 20.54 5.46 3.67
CA TYR A 16 19.59 5.21 4.75
C TYR A 16 20.07 4.10 5.69
N SER A 17 20.59 3.00 5.14
CA SER A 17 21.19 1.94 5.95
C SER A 17 22.39 2.46 6.76
N ALA A 18 23.23 3.28 6.16
CA ALA A 18 24.39 3.89 6.84
C ALA A 18 23.97 4.82 7.99
N ILE A 19 22.91 5.62 7.82
CA ILE A 19 22.40 6.53 8.86
C ILE A 19 21.85 5.74 10.05
N GLN A 20 21.20 4.61 9.82
CA GLN A 20 20.71 3.75 10.89
C GLN A 20 21.86 3.18 11.75
N PHE A 21 22.99 2.82 11.14
CA PHE A 21 24.15 2.27 11.87
C PHE A 21 25.02 3.33 12.54
N THR A 22 25.08 4.54 12.00
CA THR A 22 26.00 5.59 12.49
C THR A 22 25.37 6.60 13.43
N GLY A 23 24.04 6.64 13.52
CA GLY A 23 23.31 7.60 14.35
C GLY A 23 23.48 9.08 13.95
N SER A 24 24.17 9.35 12.84
CA SER A 24 24.46 10.70 12.35
C SER A 24 23.49 11.11 11.24
N GLY A 25 22.26 11.48 11.60
CA GLY A 25 21.30 12.00 10.64
C GLY A 25 20.20 12.84 11.32
N LEU A 26 19.93 14.02 10.77
CA LEU A 26 18.94 15.00 11.26
C LEU A 26 17.47 14.58 11.05
N ARG A 27 17.20 13.38 10.51
CA ARG A 27 15.83 12.89 10.25
C ARG A 27 15.54 11.68 11.11
N PHE A 28 14.89 11.92 12.23
CA PHE A 28 14.39 10.90 13.13
C PHE A 28 13.08 10.33 12.58
N HIS A 29 13.09 9.03 12.23
CA HIS A 29 11.89 8.29 11.85
C HIS A 29 11.50 7.36 12.98
N TRP A 30 10.32 7.57 13.56
CA TRP A 30 9.80 6.79 14.69
C TRP A 30 9.70 5.29 14.38
N GLU A 31 9.42 4.95 13.13
CA GLU A 31 9.30 3.58 12.63
C GLU A 31 10.57 2.74 12.74
N ASN A 32 11.73 3.39 12.87
CA ASN A 32 13.04 2.74 13.01
C ASN A 32 13.61 2.82 14.43
N PHE A 33 12.82 3.29 15.42
CA PHE A 33 13.33 3.47 16.78
C PHE A 33 13.07 2.21 17.64
N GLU A 34 13.87 1.16 17.41
CA GLU A 34 13.80 -0.10 18.17
C GLU A 34 13.68 0.04 19.71
N PRO A 35 14.38 0.97 20.38
CA PRO A 35 14.25 1.07 21.83
C PRO A 35 12.83 1.37 22.27
N ALA A 36 12.07 2.20 21.53
CA ALA A 36 10.68 2.50 21.84
C ALA A 36 9.80 1.24 21.73
N TYR A 37 10.01 0.42 20.70
CA TYR A 37 9.26 -0.83 20.55
C TYR A 37 9.59 -1.85 21.66
N LYS A 38 10.84 -1.92 22.10
CA LYS A 38 11.24 -2.77 23.24
C LYS A 38 10.55 -2.32 24.52
N VAL A 39 10.52 -1.01 24.80
CA VAL A 39 9.81 -0.44 25.96
C VAL A 39 8.31 -0.69 25.86
N LEU A 40 7.70 -0.41 24.71
CA LEU A 40 6.27 -0.63 24.50
C LEU A 40 5.90 -2.11 24.69
N ARG A 41 6.72 -3.03 24.18
CA ARG A 41 6.53 -4.48 24.37
C ARG A 41 6.51 -4.86 25.84
N VAL A 42 7.44 -4.31 26.65
CA VAL A 42 7.50 -4.56 28.11
C VAL A 42 6.24 -4.01 28.78
N ILE A 43 5.82 -2.80 28.43
CA ILE A 43 4.60 -2.19 28.98
C ILE A 43 3.37 -3.05 28.65
N LEU A 44 3.19 -3.44 27.40
CA LEU A 44 2.05 -4.28 26.97
C LEU A 44 2.07 -5.64 27.67
N LYS A 45 3.27 -6.22 27.88
CA LYS A 45 3.41 -7.48 28.62
C LYS A 45 3.01 -7.32 30.09
N MET A 46 3.45 -6.25 30.75
CA MET A 46 3.08 -5.96 32.15
C MET A 46 1.59 -5.73 32.31
N LEU A 47 0.93 -5.13 31.32
CA LEU A 47 -0.52 -4.91 31.30
C LEU A 47 -1.32 -6.15 30.86
N GLY A 48 -0.68 -7.26 30.49
CA GLY A 48 -1.35 -8.46 29.96
C GLY A 48 -1.99 -8.27 28.59
N LEU A 49 -1.57 -7.23 27.85
CA LEU A 49 -2.17 -6.86 26.54
C LEU A 49 -1.36 -7.36 25.34
N LEU A 50 -0.11 -7.81 25.54
CA LEU A 50 0.78 -8.15 24.44
C LEU A 50 0.22 -9.27 23.55
N GLU A 51 -0.20 -10.38 24.16
CA GLU A 51 -0.74 -11.55 23.43
C GLU A 51 -1.99 -11.16 22.65
N ARG A 52 -2.92 -10.47 23.27
CA ARG A 52 -4.12 -9.95 22.61
C ARG A 52 -3.77 -9.03 21.42
N GLY A 53 -2.79 -8.15 21.60
CA GLY A 53 -2.33 -7.27 20.51
C GLY A 53 -1.75 -8.05 19.34
N MET A 54 -1.04 -9.14 19.61
CA MET A 54 -0.50 -10.05 18.60
C MET A 54 -1.62 -10.85 17.91
N GLU A 55 -2.58 -11.38 18.64
CA GLU A 55 -3.75 -12.07 18.07
C GLU A 55 -4.56 -11.15 17.15
N ASN A 56 -4.73 -9.88 17.52
CA ASN A 56 -5.42 -8.89 16.72
C ASN A 56 -4.77 -8.65 15.34
N THR A 57 -3.49 -9.00 15.13
CA THR A 57 -2.82 -8.88 13.82
C THR A 57 -3.32 -9.89 12.79
N LEU A 58 -4.03 -10.92 13.23
CA LEU A 58 -4.66 -11.94 12.38
C LEU A 58 -6.19 -11.76 12.26
N ASP A 59 -6.77 -10.72 12.89
CA ASP A 59 -8.21 -10.42 12.82
C ASP A 59 -8.52 -9.56 11.59
N TYR A 60 -8.27 -10.11 10.40
CA TYR A 60 -8.46 -9.42 9.12
C TYR A 60 -9.90 -8.96 8.92
N ARG A 61 -10.05 -7.70 8.49
CA ARG A 61 -11.33 -7.11 8.10
C ARG A 61 -11.39 -6.98 6.58
N LEU A 62 -12.43 -7.58 6.00
CA LEU A 62 -12.74 -7.35 4.59
C LEU A 62 -13.53 -6.05 4.49
N GLU A 63 -12.89 -5.02 3.96
CA GLU A 63 -13.51 -3.73 3.66
C GLU A 63 -13.99 -3.72 2.21
N LYS A 64 -15.24 -3.36 2.00
CA LYS A 64 -15.84 -3.20 0.66
C LYS A 64 -16.01 -1.72 0.37
N ASN A 65 -15.39 -1.25 -0.69
CA ASN A 65 -15.38 0.16 -1.05
C ASN A 65 -15.97 0.36 -2.45
N GLU A 66 -17.20 0.88 -2.51
CA GLU A 66 -17.89 1.21 -3.75
C GLU A 66 -17.54 2.63 -4.16
N VAL A 67 -16.93 2.83 -5.34
CA VAL A 67 -16.46 4.13 -5.80
C VAL A 67 -17.06 4.47 -7.16
N PHE A 68 -17.58 5.69 -7.28
CA PHE A 68 -18.31 6.16 -8.44
C PHE A 68 -17.54 7.24 -9.20
N PHE A 69 -17.43 7.09 -10.52
CA PHE A 69 -16.69 8.02 -11.39
C PHE A 69 -17.50 8.44 -12.61
N ASN A 70 -17.50 9.72 -12.93
CA ASN A 70 -18.11 10.24 -14.16
C ASN A 70 -17.29 9.91 -15.42
N SER A 71 -15.99 9.72 -15.26
CA SER A 71 -15.03 9.48 -16.36
C SER A 71 -14.74 7.99 -16.61
N LEU A 72 -15.26 7.10 -15.78
CA LEU A 72 -15.09 5.65 -15.99
C LEU A 72 -15.97 5.19 -17.15
N PRO A 73 -15.41 4.50 -18.18
CA PRO A 73 -16.19 3.87 -19.22
C PRO A 73 -17.24 2.90 -18.65
N GLU A 74 -18.46 2.92 -19.20
CA GLU A 74 -19.59 2.11 -18.71
C GLU A 74 -19.28 0.60 -18.67
N CYS A 75 -18.54 0.09 -19.66
CA CYS A 75 -18.17 -1.32 -19.74
C CYS A 75 -17.19 -1.76 -18.63
N LEU A 76 -16.58 -0.81 -17.94
CA LEU A 76 -15.70 -1.02 -16.78
C LEU A 76 -16.45 -0.88 -15.45
N SER A 77 -17.74 -0.53 -15.47
CA SER A 77 -18.59 -0.53 -14.29
C SER A 77 -18.68 -1.94 -13.71
N GLY A 78 -18.48 -2.07 -12.40
CA GLY A 78 -18.39 -3.35 -11.71
C GLY A 78 -16.98 -3.98 -11.72
N PHE A 79 -15.95 -3.30 -12.26
CA PHE A 79 -14.57 -3.76 -12.16
C PHE A 79 -14.11 -3.77 -10.72
N THR A 80 -13.53 -4.90 -10.28
CA THR A 80 -13.14 -5.11 -8.89
C THR A 80 -11.63 -5.15 -8.72
N ILE A 81 -11.13 -4.42 -7.72
CA ILE A 81 -9.70 -4.35 -7.38
C ILE A 81 -9.52 -4.80 -5.93
N LEU A 82 -8.77 -5.87 -5.73
CA LEU A 82 -8.28 -6.24 -4.41
C LEU A 82 -7.06 -5.39 -4.07
N GLN A 83 -7.13 -4.58 -3.03
CA GLN A 83 -5.97 -3.87 -2.49
C GLN A 83 -5.44 -4.56 -1.24
N LEU A 84 -4.15 -4.90 -1.27
CA LEU A 84 -3.33 -5.23 -0.12
C LEU A 84 -2.29 -4.13 0.06
N SER A 85 -1.85 -3.89 1.28
CA SER A 85 -0.83 -2.90 1.60
C SER A 85 -0.09 -3.28 2.87
N ASP A 86 1.15 -2.84 2.98
CA ASP A 86 1.89 -2.99 4.24
C ASP A 86 1.80 -4.45 4.75
N LEU A 87 2.14 -5.38 3.87
CA LEU A 87 2.04 -6.80 4.17
C LEU A 87 2.93 -7.18 5.34
N HIS A 88 4.17 -6.65 5.36
CA HIS A 88 5.14 -7.00 6.40
C HIS A 88 5.11 -8.50 6.70
N ILE A 89 5.10 -9.30 5.64
CA ILE A 89 4.65 -10.69 5.67
C ILE A 89 5.50 -11.57 6.56
N ASP A 90 6.79 -11.30 6.65
CA ASP A 90 7.75 -11.98 7.55
C ASP A 90 7.56 -11.60 9.02
N GLY A 91 6.75 -10.59 9.32
CA GLY A 91 6.28 -10.21 10.65
C GLY A 91 4.94 -10.82 11.05
N ILE A 92 4.22 -11.44 10.11
CA ILE A 92 2.95 -12.14 10.38
C ILE A 92 3.26 -13.51 10.99
N SER A 93 2.62 -13.84 12.10
CA SER A 93 2.97 -15.03 12.90
C SER A 93 2.72 -16.37 12.19
N ASP A 94 1.81 -16.42 11.21
CA ASP A 94 1.48 -17.59 10.41
C ASP A 94 2.04 -17.53 8.96
N GLY A 95 2.94 -16.57 8.67
CA GLY A 95 3.52 -16.39 7.34
C GLY A 95 2.49 -16.03 6.26
N GLY A 96 1.33 -15.49 6.65
CA GLY A 96 0.27 -15.11 5.73
C GLY A 96 -0.68 -16.24 5.31
N GLN A 97 -0.63 -17.41 5.96
CA GLN A 97 -1.51 -18.54 5.63
C GLN A 97 -2.98 -18.15 5.72
N ARG A 98 -3.43 -17.59 6.86
CA ARG A 98 -4.82 -17.15 7.06
C ARG A 98 -5.25 -16.07 6.07
N LEU A 99 -4.33 -15.17 5.73
CA LEU A 99 -4.55 -14.16 4.70
C LEU A 99 -4.85 -14.83 3.35
N GLY A 100 -4.02 -15.78 2.94
CA GLY A 100 -4.20 -16.54 1.70
C GLY A 100 -5.52 -17.30 1.66
N GLU A 101 -5.91 -17.97 2.76
CA GLU A 101 -7.19 -18.65 2.89
C GLU A 101 -8.39 -17.71 2.68
N ILE A 102 -8.35 -16.49 3.24
CA ILE A 102 -9.40 -15.48 3.04
C ILE A 102 -9.43 -15.03 1.58
N ILE A 103 -8.28 -14.69 0.99
CA ILE A 103 -8.21 -14.19 -0.39
C ILE A 103 -8.75 -15.21 -1.38
N GLN A 104 -8.49 -16.50 -1.21
CA GLN A 104 -9.02 -17.57 -2.06
C GLN A 104 -10.55 -17.65 -2.08
N THR A 105 -11.25 -17.07 -1.10
CA THR A 105 -12.71 -16.99 -1.09
C THR A 105 -13.26 -15.78 -1.85
N LEU A 106 -12.40 -14.86 -2.29
CA LEU A 106 -12.79 -13.61 -2.93
C LEU A 106 -12.72 -13.73 -4.45
N HIS A 107 -13.55 -12.94 -5.13
CA HIS A 107 -13.48 -12.74 -6.56
C HIS A 107 -13.10 -11.29 -6.83
N PHE A 108 -12.06 -11.09 -7.64
CA PHE A 108 -11.56 -9.77 -8.05
C PHE A 108 -10.92 -9.85 -9.42
N ASP A 109 -11.01 -8.76 -10.17
CA ASP A 109 -10.49 -8.68 -11.54
C ASP A 109 -8.98 -8.38 -11.56
N LEU A 110 -8.49 -7.57 -10.61
CA LEU A 110 -7.09 -7.14 -10.47
C LEU A 110 -6.69 -7.15 -9.01
N CYS A 111 -5.46 -7.56 -8.70
CA CYS A 111 -4.86 -7.34 -7.38
C CYS A 111 -3.84 -6.20 -7.46
N VAL A 112 -3.86 -5.27 -6.49
CA VAL A 112 -2.84 -4.23 -6.33
C VAL A 112 -2.21 -4.32 -4.94
N ILE A 113 -0.87 -4.17 -4.87
CA ILE A 113 -0.13 -4.15 -3.60
C ILE A 113 0.58 -2.80 -3.49
N THR A 114 0.22 -2.02 -2.49
CA THR A 114 0.72 -0.65 -2.33
C THR A 114 1.99 -0.55 -1.48
N GLY A 115 2.86 -1.58 -1.55
CA GLY A 115 4.20 -1.58 -0.96
C GLY A 115 4.27 -2.16 0.44
N ASP A 116 5.48 -2.16 0.99
CA ASP A 116 5.88 -2.69 2.30
C ASP A 116 5.61 -4.19 2.44
N PHE A 117 6.35 -4.97 1.64
CA PHE A 117 6.29 -6.43 1.67
C PHE A 117 6.97 -7.02 2.90
N ARG A 118 8.10 -6.42 3.35
CA ARG A 118 8.90 -6.92 4.46
C ARG A 118 8.73 -6.10 5.74
N PHE A 119 8.97 -6.75 6.89
CA PHE A 119 8.69 -6.20 8.22
C PHE A 119 9.68 -5.12 8.64
N MET A 120 10.99 -5.36 8.49
CA MET A 120 12.03 -4.44 8.98
C MET A 120 12.75 -3.76 7.82
N THR A 121 13.29 -2.57 8.06
CA THR A 121 14.00 -1.77 7.05
C THR A 121 15.49 -2.13 6.91
N PHE A 122 16.07 -2.95 7.78
CA PHE A 122 17.52 -3.14 7.91
C PHE A 122 18.01 -4.59 7.97
N PHE A 123 17.13 -5.61 7.92
CA PHE A 123 17.52 -7.01 7.77
C PHE A 123 17.42 -7.47 6.31
N ASP A 124 17.81 -8.72 6.06
CA ASP A 124 17.61 -9.38 4.80
C ASP A 124 16.12 -9.47 4.42
N TYR A 125 15.84 -9.89 3.20
CA TYR A 125 14.47 -10.00 2.69
C TYR A 125 14.11 -11.44 2.28
N GLU A 126 14.99 -12.40 2.51
CA GLU A 126 14.79 -13.79 2.04
C GLU A 126 13.54 -14.39 2.64
N LYS A 127 13.30 -14.18 3.96
CA LYS A 127 12.07 -14.68 4.59
C LYS A 127 10.81 -14.04 4.03
N ALA A 128 10.82 -12.71 3.85
CA ALA A 128 9.67 -12.02 3.26
C ALA A 128 9.37 -12.54 1.85
N MET A 129 10.40 -12.81 1.03
CA MET A 129 10.22 -13.36 -0.31
C MET A 129 9.71 -14.81 -0.29
N ALA A 130 10.18 -15.66 0.62
CA ALA A 130 9.67 -17.02 0.77
C ALA A 130 8.19 -17.04 1.22
N ASP A 131 7.82 -16.19 2.18
CA ASP A 131 6.42 -16.06 2.62
C ASP A 131 5.55 -15.47 1.48
N MET A 132 6.07 -14.49 0.70
CA MET A 132 5.39 -13.94 -0.48
C MET A 132 5.17 -14.97 -1.59
N GLU A 133 6.14 -15.86 -1.86
CA GLU A 133 5.98 -16.94 -2.84
C GLU A 133 4.78 -17.83 -2.49
N THR A 134 4.60 -18.11 -1.19
CA THR A 134 3.45 -18.87 -0.70
C THR A 134 2.13 -18.11 -0.87
N LEU A 135 2.11 -16.81 -0.52
CA LEU A 135 0.92 -15.97 -0.64
C LEU A 135 0.53 -15.72 -2.10
N ALA A 136 1.50 -15.55 -2.99
CA ALA A 136 1.29 -15.23 -4.41
C ALA A 136 0.38 -16.25 -5.13
N VAL A 137 0.38 -17.50 -4.69
CA VAL A 137 -0.53 -18.53 -5.21
C VAL A 137 -1.99 -18.16 -5.01
N SER A 138 -2.31 -17.45 -3.93
CA SER A 138 -3.66 -17.01 -3.59
C SER A 138 -4.11 -15.74 -4.32
N LEU A 139 -3.19 -15.04 -5.00
CA LEU A 139 -3.46 -13.74 -5.66
C LEU A 139 -3.87 -13.88 -7.12
N GLN A 140 -4.17 -15.10 -7.59
CA GLN A 140 -4.50 -15.36 -9.01
C GLN A 140 -5.82 -14.70 -9.41
N CYS A 141 -5.79 -13.85 -10.44
CA CYS A 141 -6.96 -13.17 -10.99
C CYS A 141 -6.77 -12.86 -12.48
N GLU A 142 -7.84 -12.43 -13.16
CA GLU A 142 -7.87 -12.26 -14.62
C GLU A 142 -6.78 -11.30 -15.13
N HIS A 143 -6.59 -10.18 -14.45
CA HIS A 143 -5.64 -9.14 -14.88
C HIS A 143 -4.31 -9.17 -14.09
N GLY A 144 -4.11 -10.20 -13.26
CA GLY A 144 -2.87 -10.43 -12.53
C GLY A 144 -2.66 -9.48 -11.34
N VAL A 145 -1.42 -9.40 -10.90
CA VAL A 145 -1.01 -8.64 -9.71
C VAL A 145 -0.07 -7.51 -10.10
N VAL A 146 -0.40 -6.30 -9.68
CA VAL A 146 0.42 -5.09 -9.89
C VAL A 146 0.84 -4.54 -8.53
N SER A 147 2.08 -4.15 -8.39
CA SER A 147 2.59 -3.61 -7.13
C SER A 147 3.47 -2.39 -7.32
N ILE A 148 3.71 -1.71 -6.23
CA ILE A 148 4.78 -0.73 -6.05
C ILE A 148 5.63 -1.14 -4.84
N LEU A 149 6.76 -0.47 -4.63
CA LEU A 149 7.56 -0.62 -3.43
C LEU A 149 7.19 0.45 -2.39
N GLY A 150 7.33 0.08 -1.11
CA GLY A 150 7.22 1.00 0.01
C GLY A 150 8.59 1.36 0.61
N ASN A 151 8.57 1.98 1.79
CA ASN A 151 9.78 2.42 2.47
C ASN A 151 10.55 1.29 3.17
N HIS A 152 9.92 0.16 3.42
CA HIS A 152 10.60 -1.04 3.94
C HIS A 152 11.26 -1.87 2.84
N ASP A 153 10.90 -1.67 1.57
CA ASP A 153 11.29 -2.56 0.49
C ASP A 153 12.64 -2.17 -0.12
N PHE A 154 13.39 -3.17 -0.53
CA PHE A 154 14.62 -3.00 -1.31
C PHE A 154 14.36 -3.22 -2.80
N ILE A 155 15.07 -2.46 -3.63
CA ILE A 155 14.96 -2.57 -5.09
C ILE A 155 15.38 -3.97 -5.59
N GLU A 156 16.25 -4.65 -4.85
CA GLU A 156 16.71 -6.01 -5.13
C GLU A 156 15.63 -7.07 -5.04
N MET A 157 14.50 -6.76 -4.37
CA MET A 157 13.33 -7.65 -4.29
C MET A 157 12.55 -7.73 -5.61
N VAL A 158 12.69 -6.73 -6.47
CA VAL A 158 11.90 -6.62 -7.72
C VAL A 158 12.01 -7.85 -8.61
N PRO A 159 13.19 -8.39 -8.95
CA PRO A 159 13.27 -9.58 -9.78
C PRO A 159 12.58 -10.81 -9.18
N LEU A 160 12.58 -10.93 -7.84
CA LEU A 160 11.93 -12.04 -7.15
C LEU A 160 10.41 -11.87 -7.20
N LEU A 161 9.87 -10.69 -6.92
CA LEU A 161 8.44 -10.39 -7.04
C LEU A 161 7.94 -10.63 -8.47
N GLU A 162 8.68 -10.18 -9.48
CA GLU A 162 8.33 -10.41 -10.89
C GLU A 162 8.36 -11.90 -11.27
N SER A 163 9.29 -12.68 -10.69
CA SER A 163 9.32 -14.14 -10.90
C SER A 163 8.11 -14.87 -10.30
N MET A 164 7.45 -14.27 -9.30
CA MET A 164 6.19 -14.75 -8.73
C MET A 164 4.95 -14.29 -9.53
N GLY A 165 5.14 -13.55 -10.64
CA GLY A 165 4.04 -12.99 -11.44
C GLY A 165 3.48 -11.66 -10.91
N ILE A 166 4.18 -11.00 -9.99
CA ILE A 166 3.80 -9.70 -9.43
C ILE A 166 4.53 -8.61 -10.20
N ARG A 167 3.82 -7.85 -11.03
CA ARG A 167 4.41 -6.75 -11.81
C ARG A 167 4.68 -5.54 -10.93
N VAL A 168 5.96 -5.15 -10.78
CA VAL A 168 6.36 -4.02 -9.96
C VAL A 168 6.49 -2.74 -10.80
N LEU A 169 5.71 -1.71 -10.48
CA LEU A 169 5.75 -0.42 -11.14
C LEU A 169 6.70 0.54 -10.40
N LEU A 170 7.69 1.05 -11.11
CA LEU A 170 8.71 1.97 -10.60
C LEU A 170 8.75 3.24 -11.45
N ASN A 171 7.82 4.17 -11.17
CA ASN A 171 7.56 5.36 -11.97
C ASN A 171 7.16 5.02 -13.41
N GLU A 172 6.17 4.14 -13.55
CA GLU A 172 5.65 3.67 -14.83
C GLU A 172 4.18 3.28 -14.72
N ALA A 173 3.52 3.04 -15.83
CA ALA A 173 2.12 2.63 -15.87
C ALA A 173 1.91 1.36 -16.68
N VAL A 174 0.78 0.71 -16.42
CA VAL A 174 0.26 -0.41 -17.21
C VAL A 174 -1.20 -0.17 -17.55
N ALA A 175 -1.58 -0.52 -18.78
CA ALA A 175 -2.98 -0.54 -19.18
C ALA A 175 -3.59 -1.90 -18.83
N ILE A 176 -4.74 -1.87 -18.18
CA ILE A 176 -5.62 -3.02 -17.97
C ILE A 176 -6.79 -2.87 -18.93
N GLU A 177 -6.94 -3.82 -19.84
CA GLU A 177 -7.94 -3.76 -20.90
C GLU A 177 -9.14 -4.67 -20.59
N ARG A 178 -10.36 -4.12 -20.72
CA ARG A 178 -11.61 -4.87 -20.64
C ARG A 178 -12.58 -4.34 -21.69
N LYS A 179 -13.04 -5.22 -22.60
CA LYS A 179 -14.00 -4.87 -23.66
C LYS A 179 -13.57 -3.65 -24.50
N GLN A 180 -12.29 -3.61 -24.91
CA GLN A 180 -11.66 -2.55 -25.72
C GLN A 180 -11.47 -1.19 -25.03
N GLU A 181 -11.87 -1.06 -23.76
CA GLU A 181 -11.60 0.11 -22.94
C GLU A 181 -10.46 -0.16 -21.95
N LYS A 182 -9.81 0.89 -21.47
CA LYS A 182 -8.61 0.78 -20.64
C LYS A 182 -8.73 1.55 -19.33
N ILE A 183 -8.29 0.89 -18.26
CA ILE A 183 -7.92 1.54 -17.02
C ILE A 183 -6.39 1.59 -16.99
N TRP A 184 -5.83 2.72 -16.63
CA TRP A 184 -4.40 2.88 -16.46
C TRP A 184 -4.03 2.81 -14.98
N ILE A 185 -3.20 1.84 -14.62
CA ILE A 185 -2.61 1.71 -13.29
C ILE A 185 -1.22 2.32 -13.36
N ALA A 186 -1.05 3.49 -12.78
CA ALA A 186 0.25 4.15 -12.61
C ALA A 186 0.81 3.83 -11.23
N GLY A 187 2.08 3.49 -11.15
CA GLY A 187 2.78 3.24 -9.89
C GLY A 187 4.01 4.13 -9.77
N VAL A 188 4.18 4.75 -8.61
CA VAL A 188 5.40 5.51 -8.29
C VAL A 188 6.24 4.75 -7.28
N ASP A 189 7.56 4.93 -7.35
CA ASP A 189 8.49 4.47 -6.31
C ASP A 189 8.31 5.33 -5.05
N ASP A 190 8.91 4.93 -3.93
CA ASP A 190 8.66 5.53 -2.63
C ASP A 190 8.85 7.06 -2.61
N CYS A 191 7.77 7.73 -2.18
CA CYS A 191 7.70 9.19 -2.06
C CYS A 191 7.99 9.70 -0.64
N HIS A 192 7.87 8.82 0.36
CA HIS A 192 8.00 9.20 1.76
C HIS A 192 9.47 9.19 2.23
N PHE A 193 10.11 8.04 2.12
CA PHE A 193 11.39 7.73 2.72
C PHE A 193 12.54 7.96 1.74
N TYR A 194 12.59 7.22 0.63
CA TYR A 194 13.63 7.36 -0.38
C TYR A 194 13.46 8.60 -1.27
N GLN A 195 12.22 9.09 -1.42
CA GLN A 195 11.89 10.29 -2.20
C GLN A 195 12.42 10.22 -3.65
N VAL A 196 12.16 9.10 -4.29
CA VAL A 196 12.57 8.82 -5.67
C VAL A 196 11.39 8.65 -6.64
N HIS A 197 10.19 9.02 -6.19
CA HIS A 197 9.01 9.08 -7.04
C HIS A 197 9.20 10.07 -8.20
N ASP A 198 8.58 9.75 -9.32
CA ASP A 198 8.50 10.60 -10.51
C ASP A 198 7.12 10.42 -11.14
N LEU A 199 6.16 11.22 -10.67
CA LEU A 199 4.77 11.15 -11.11
C LEU A 199 4.63 11.53 -12.59
N SER A 200 5.41 12.50 -13.06
CA SER A 200 5.39 12.92 -14.46
C SER A 200 5.80 11.79 -15.39
N LYS A 201 6.82 11.01 -15.00
CA LYS A 201 7.25 9.84 -15.74
C LYS A 201 6.20 8.72 -15.68
N ALA A 202 5.64 8.46 -14.49
CA ALA A 202 4.63 7.42 -14.30
C ALA A 202 3.38 7.65 -15.17
N LEU A 203 3.00 8.91 -15.37
CA LEU A 203 1.82 9.30 -16.15
C LEU A 203 2.11 9.63 -17.62
N GLY A 204 3.37 9.74 -18.01
CA GLY A 204 3.78 10.34 -19.29
C GLY A 204 3.31 9.58 -20.55
N GLU A 205 3.06 8.27 -20.44
CA GLU A 205 2.58 7.45 -21.54
C GLU A 205 1.04 7.27 -21.55
N ILE A 206 0.34 7.81 -20.53
CA ILE A 206 -1.11 7.68 -20.42
C ILE A 206 -1.79 8.75 -21.26
N PRO A 207 -2.74 8.42 -22.12
CA PRO A 207 -3.54 9.40 -22.86
C PRO A 207 -4.20 10.41 -21.90
N ALA A 208 -4.37 11.66 -22.35
CA ALA A 208 -4.91 12.72 -21.53
C ALA A 208 -6.30 12.41 -20.97
N ASP A 209 -7.13 11.73 -21.76
CA ASP A 209 -8.49 11.29 -21.42
C ASP A 209 -8.55 9.90 -20.77
N GLY A 210 -7.40 9.22 -20.60
CA GLY A 210 -7.33 7.92 -19.97
C GLY A 210 -7.75 7.95 -18.48
N PHE A 211 -8.52 6.94 -18.04
CA PHE A 211 -8.86 6.77 -16.63
C PHE A 211 -7.64 6.27 -15.85
N LYS A 212 -7.20 7.07 -14.87
CA LYS A 212 -5.93 6.88 -14.14
C LYS A 212 -6.19 6.49 -12.69
N ILE A 213 -5.66 5.34 -12.30
CA ILE A 213 -5.54 4.92 -10.89
C ILE A 213 -4.06 5.03 -10.53
N LEU A 214 -3.74 5.76 -9.48
CA LEU A 214 -2.39 5.92 -8.97
C LEU A 214 -2.17 5.02 -7.76
N LEU A 215 -1.12 4.21 -7.80
CA LEU A 215 -0.57 3.52 -6.66
C LEU A 215 0.62 4.34 -6.14
N ALA A 216 0.54 4.79 -4.90
CA ALA A 216 1.65 5.41 -4.18
C ALA A 216 1.64 4.88 -2.75
N HIS A 217 2.80 4.54 -2.20
CA HIS A 217 2.85 3.89 -0.89
C HIS A 217 2.22 4.77 0.21
N SER A 218 2.49 6.07 0.21
CA SER A 218 1.97 7.04 1.18
C SER A 218 0.95 8.00 0.54
N PRO A 219 -0.02 8.55 1.27
CA PRO A 219 -0.99 9.53 0.76
C PRO A 219 -0.40 10.93 0.52
N GLU A 220 0.91 11.11 0.63
CA GLU A 220 1.57 12.43 0.61
C GLU A 220 1.55 13.14 -0.76
N LEU A 221 1.35 12.40 -1.86
CA LEU A 221 1.32 12.98 -3.23
C LEU A 221 -0.06 13.43 -3.69
N MET A 222 -1.07 13.52 -2.80
CA MET A 222 -2.44 13.78 -3.19
C MET A 222 -2.63 15.10 -3.97
N ASP A 223 -1.86 16.14 -3.65
CA ASP A 223 -1.96 17.45 -4.33
C ASP A 223 -1.35 17.38 -5.74
N GLU A 224 -0.22 16.67 -5.90
CA GLU A 224 0.41 16.47 -7.22
C GLU A 224 -0.43 15.56 -8.11
N ALA A 225 -0.98 14.49 -7.54
CA ALA A 225 -1.80 13.52 -8.25
C ALA A 225 -3.10 14.13 -8.79
N GLU A 226 -3.76 14.94 -7.97
CA GLU A 226 -5.00 15.64 -8.39
C GLU A 226 -4.72 16.63 -9.51
N ARG A 227 -3.65 17.44 -9.42
CA ARG A 227 -3.24 18.36 -10.49
C ARG A 227 -2.85 17.63 -11.79
N ALA A 228 -2.33 16.42 -11.68
CA ALA A 228 -1.99 15.56 -12.82
C ALA A 228 -3.22 14.82 -13.41
N GLY A 229 -4.41 15.07 -12.87
CA GLY A 229 -5.66 14.49 -13.37
C GLY A 229 -5.82 13.00 -13.06
N VAL A 230 -5.30 12.52 -11.94
CA VAL A 230 -5.58 11.19 -11.40
C VAL A 230 -7.03 11.16 -10.91
N GLN A 231 -7.77 10.10 -11.21
CA GLN A 231 -9.14 9.92 -10.77
C GLN A 231 -9.24 9.15 -9.45
N TYR A 232 -8.37 8.15 -9.26
CA TYR A 232 -8.37 7.34 -8.06
C TYR A 232 -6.96 7.11 -7.51
N TYR A 233 -6.77 7.35 -6.22
CA TYR A 233 -5.49 7.25 -5.53
C TYR A 233 -5.55 6.15 -4.47
N LEU A 234 -4.69 5.12 -4.57
CA LEU A 234 -4.60 4.02 -3.62
C LEU A 234 -3.26 4.07 -2.87
N SER A 235 -3.32 4.02 -1.55
CA SER A 235 -2.13 4.08 -0.68
C SER A 235 -2.28 3.23 0.58
N GLY A 236 -1.17 3.14 1.33
CA GLY A 236 -1.05 2.52 2.64
C GLY A 236 -0.18 3.33 3.58
N HIS A 237 0.92 2.74 4.10
CA HIS A 237 1.98 3.34 4.93
C HIS A 237 1.57 3.72 6.35
N THR A 238 0.38 4.24 6.54
CA THR A 238 -0.06 4.83 7.81
C THR A 238 -0.48 3.80 8.86
N HIS A 239 -0.74 2.56 8.43
CA HIS A 239 -1.35 1.49 9.23
C HIS A 239 -2.66 1.91 9.94
N GLY A 240 -3.27 3.04 9.52
CA GLY A 240 -4.38 3.66 10.26
C GLY A 240 -4.01 4.02 11.69
N GLY A 241 -2.68 4.16 11.97
CA GLY A 241 -2.10 4.37 13.30
C GLY A 241 -1.76 3.08 14.06
N GLN A 242 -2.10 1.90 13.57
CA GLN A 242 -1.81 0.56 14.12
C GLN A 242 -2.23 0.36 15.59
N ILE A 243 -1.81 1.27 16.47
CA ILE A 243 -2.23 1.35 17.89
C ILE A 243 -3.02 2.62 18.08
N CYS A 244 -4.34 2.47 18.18
CA CYS A 244 -5.28 3.56 18.33
C CYS A 244 -5.93 3.57 19.72
N LEU A 245 -6.50 4.70 20.09
CA LEU A 245 -7.46 4.81 21.18
C LEU A 245 -8.85 4.28 20.72
N PRO A 246 -9.76 3.98 21.65
CA PRO A 246 -11.15 3.64 21.31
C PRO A 246 -11.76 4.67 20.34
N GLY A 247 -12.47 4.19 19.32
CA GLY A 247 -13.00 5.04 18.24
C GLY A 247 -12.04 5.22 17.08
N ASN A 248 -11.03 4.35 16.94
CA ASN A 248 -10.04 4.35 15.85
C ASN A 248 -9.24 5.66 15.77
N ILE A 249 -8.98 6.30 16.91
CA ILE A 249 -8.22 7.55 16.97
C ILE A 249 -6.73 7.19 16.99
N PRO A 250 -5.97 7.44 15.90
CA PRO A 250 -4.56 7.09 15.81
C PRO A 250 -3.71 7.91 16.77
N ILE A 251 -2.80 7.25 17.50
CA ILE A 251 -1.84 7.90 18.38
C ILE A 251 -0.70 8.49 17.55
N ILE A 252 -0.15 7.67 16.64
CA ILE A 252 0.94 8.05 15.72
C ILE A 252 0.48 7.70 14.31
N THR A 253 0.76 8.60 13.37
CA THR A 253 0.63 8.35 11.93
C THR A 253 1.93 8.80 11.29
N ASN A 254 2.63 7.92 10.64
CA ASN A 254 3.96 8.22 10.09
C ASN A 254 3.92 9.06 8.79
N ALA A 255 2.74 9.51 8.34
CA ALA A 255 2.57 10.26 7.10
C ALA A 255 2.42 11.76 7.35
N LYS A 256 2.98 12.58 6.45
CA LYS A 256 2.85 14.03 6.43
C LYS A 256 1.57 14.45 5.70
N CYS A 257 0.43 14.03 6.23
CA CYS A 257 -0.87 14.38 5.67
C CYS A 257 -1.89 14.72 6.78
N PRO A 258 -2.97 15.44 6.49
CA PRO A 258 -4.07 15.63 7.43
C PRO A 258 -4.69 14.29 7.86
N ARG A 259 -5.08 14.19 9.13
CA ARG A 259 -5.61 12.94 9.73
C ARG A 259 -6.75 12.28 8.95
N LYS A 260 -7.57 13.05 8.25
CA LYS A 260 -8.67 12.53 7.44
C LYS A 260 -8.22 11.67 6.24
N PHE A 261 -6.94 11.65 5.91
CA PHE A 261 -6.37 10.87 4.80
C PHE A 261 -5.56 9.66 5.27
N VAL A 262 -5.53 9.38 6.57
CA VAL A 262 -4.68 8.30 7.10
C VAL A 262 -5.34 6.92 7.03
N SER A 263 -6.64 6.82 6.78
CA SER A 263 -7.32 5.53 6.58
C SER A 263 -8.69 5.67 5.93
N GLY A 264 -9.09 4.63 5.20
CA GLY A 264 -10.40 4.54 4.55
C GLY A 264 -10.53 5.42 3.33
N SER A 265 -11.77 5.59 2.87
CA SER A 265 -12.11 6.40 1.69
C SER A 265 -12.03 7.89 1.99
N TRP A 266 -11.53 8.64 1.05
CA TRP A 266 -11.47 10.10 1.13
C TRP A 266 -11.64 10.75 -0.24
N LEU A 267 -11.97 12.03 -0.23
CA LEU A 267 -12.05 12.89 -1.40
C LEU A 267 -11.10 14.06 -1.22
N TYR A 268 -10.24 14.29 -2.20
CA TYR A 268 -9.39 15.47 -2.30
C TYR A 268 -9.71 16.24 -3.58
N ARG A 269 -10.40 17.37 -3.45
CA ARG A 269 -11.01 18.11 -4.57
C ARG A 269 -11.88 17.19 -5.42
N ASN A 270 -11.45 16.83 -6.66
CA ASN A 270 -12.19 15.95 -7.57
C ASN A 270 -11.62 14.52 -7.63
N MET A 271 -10.54 14.23 -6.90
CA MET A 271 -9.89 12.94 -6.88
C MET A 271 -10.40 12.12 -5.69
N ALA A 272 -10.96 10.95 -5.98
CA ALA A 272 -11.23 9.96 -4.95
C ALA A 272 -9.92 9.28 -4.51
N GLY A 273 -9.87 8.84 -3.26
CA GLY A 273 -8.74 8.07 -2.80
C GLY A 273 -9.10 7.13 -1.65
N TYR A 274 -8.19 6.22 -1.39
CA TYR A 274 -8.28 5.27 -0.30
C TYR A 274 -6.91 5.04 0.32
N THR A 275 -6.83 5.10 1.64
CA THR A 275 -5.63 4.73 2.38
C THR A 275 -5.92 3.49 3.21
N SER A 276 -5.24 2.40 2.89
CA SER A 276 -5.37 1.14 3.62
C SER A 276 -4.76 1.26 5.02
N ARG A 277 -5.39 0.58 5.99
CA ARG A 277 -4.81 0.39 7.32
C ARG A 277 -3.68 -0.65 7.34
N GLY A 278 -3.38 -1.22 6.19
CA GLY A 278 -2.37 -2.26 6.06
C GLY A 278 -2.85 -3.65 6.48
N THR A 279 -2.29 -4.66 5.84
CA THR A 279 -2.62 -6.07 6.07
C THR A 279 -1.75 -6.67 7.17
N GLY A 280 -0.47 -6.27 7.25
CA GLY A 280 0.47 -6.65 8.32
C GLY A 280 0.59 -5.60 9.43
N SER A 281 1.73 -5.57 10.09
CA SER A 281 2.04 -4.62 11.18
C SER A 281 3.51 -4.23 11.12
N SER A 282 3.85 -2.99 11.41
CA SER A 282 5.22 -2.49 11.41
C SER A 282 5.78 -2.33 12.84
N GLY A 283 7.08 -2.48 13.01
CA GLY A 283 7.81 -2.22 14.24
C GLY A 283 7.55 -3.20 15.39
N LEU A 284 6.36 -3.19 15.95
CA LEU A 284 5.91 -4.18 16.94
C LEU A 284 4.65 -4.87 16.39
N PRO A 285 4.62 -6.22 16.24
CA PRO A 285 3.50 -6.93 15.63
C PRO A 285 2.30 -7.01 16.60
N VAL A 286 1.66 -5.88 16.84
CA VAL A 286 0.43 -5.75 17.65
C VAL A 286 -0.51 -4.74 17.01
N ARG A 287 -1.82 -4.97 17.13
CA ARG A 287 -2.84 -4.02 16.69
C ARG A 287 -3.89 -3.78 17.76
N PHE A 288 -4.27 -2.50 17.96
CA PHE A 288 -5.34 -2.11 18.86
C PHE A 288 -6.23 -1.05 18.19
N PHE A 289 -7.54 -1.30 18.11
CA PHE A 289 -8.55 -0.43 17.48
C PHE A 289 -8.22 0.02 16.05
N SER A 290 -7.34 -0.70 15.37
CA SER A 290 -6.99 -0.55 13.96
C SER A 290 -6.71 -1.94 13.39
N PRO A 291 -7.77 -2.76 13.16
CA PRO A 291 -7.60 -4.13 12.66
C PRO A 291 -6.93 -4.14 11.29
N PRO A 292 -6.16 -5.19 10.97
CA PRO A 292 -5.61 -5.36 9.63
C PRO A 292 -6.74 -5.50 8.61
N GLU A 293 -6.53 -5.01 7.38
CA GLU A 293 -7.57 -5.02 6.38
C GLU A 293 -7.14 -5.61 5.05
N ILE A 294 -8.14 -6.15 4.37
CA ILE A 294 -8.14 -6.55 2.97
C ILE A 294 -9.22 -5.70 2.32
N THR A 295 -8.89 -4.90 1.30
CA THR A 295 -9.88 -3.99 0.72
C THR A 295 -10.29 -4.44 -0.67
N LEU A 296 -11.58 -4.61 -0.89
CA LEU A 296 -12.16 -4.88 -2.21
C LEU A 296 -12.86 -3.62 -2.72
N HIS A 297 -12.27 -2.99 -3.73
CA HIS A 297 -12.85 -1.84 -4.41
C HIS A 297 -13.72 -2.30 -5.56
N THR A 298 -14.91 -1.71 -5.71
CA THR A 298 -15.76 -1.87 -6.89
C THR A 298 -15.89 -0.52 -7.58
N LEU A 299 -15.47 -0.43 -8.83
CA LEU A 299 -15.53 0.80 -9.61
C LEU A 299 -16.87 0.89 -10.33
N HIS A 300 -17.57 2.03 -10.21
CA HIS A 300 -18.84 2.27 -10.88
C HIS A 300 -18.75 3.49 -11.80
N SER A 301 -19.34 3.35 -12.99
CA SER A 301 -19.63 4.50 -13.85
C SER A 301 -20.92 5.17 -13.39
N HIS A 302 -20.91 6.50 -13.24
CA HIS A 302 -22.15 7.26 -13.25
C HIS A 302 -22.67 7.29 -14.67
N GLY A 303 -23.56 6.36 -15.07
CA GLY A 303 -24.17 6.37 -16.40
C GLY A 303 -24.63 7.78 -16.79
N ARG A 304 -24.40 8.17 -18.04
CA ARG A 304 -24.80 9.48 -18.58
C ARG A 304 -26.32 9.69 -18.41
N GLY A 305 -26.77 10.09 -17.22
CA GLY A 305 -28.21 10.28 -16.97
C GLY A 305 -28.62 10.42 -15.50
N ARG A 306 -27.74 10.14 -14.55
CA ARG A 306 -28.06 10.35 -13.12
C ARG A 306 -27.24 11.53 -12.56
N THR A 307 -27.78 12.76 -12.70
CA THR A 307 -27.38 13.93 -11.90
C THR A 307 -27.88 13.74 -10.46
N GLY A 308 -27.25 12.83 -9.71
CA GLY A 308 -27.41 12.71 -8.28
C GLY A 308 -26.28 13.47 -7.59
N ARG A 309 -26.60 14.58 -6.93
CA ARG A 309 -25.68 15.25 -6.00
C ARG A 309 -25.31 14.30 -4.87
N PRO A 310 -24.05 14.39 -4.34
CA PRO A 310 -23.59 13.63 -3.20
C PRO A 310 -24.38 13.94 -1.94
#